data_5d869448387bd7af4c681106ffd898a8
#
_entry.id   5d869448387bd7af4c681106ffd898a8
#
_cell.length_a   1.000
_cell.length_b   1.000
_cell.length_c   1.000
_cell.angle_alpha   90.00
_cell.angle_beta   90.00
_cell.angle_gamma   90.00
#
_symmetry.space_group_name_H-M   'P 1'
#
loop_
_entity.id
_entity.type
_entity.pdbx_description
1 polymer ?
#
loop_
_entity_poly.entity_id
_entity_poly.type
_entity_poly.pdbx_seq_one_letter_code
_entity_poly.pdbx_strand_id
1 'polypeptide(L)'
;LDTIVPLNIDGVRKALSGGIVGSAVHYHALLPSTMDEARRLALDGAPDGTVVIAEEQTKGRGRFSRVWVSPPGLNLALSVLLRPEIPQLPYINMAAALAVCDVVHELTDLSASIKWPNDVRIGGRKLSGILVETDMVGRQLNHAVVGIGMNVNLDPSQHPEIAEIATSILAESGREANRSEALRLLLGHLDRYYAEIRGGASLREPWAAKLETLGMTIQVRWGDDVIEGTGESVDEQGNLMVRKADGSSVTVVAGEVTLQV
;
A
#
# COMPACT_ATOMS: atom_id res chain seq x y z
N LEU A 1 13.40 -17.13 -22.42
CA LEU A 1 13.64 -16.05 -21.45
C LEU A 1 12.91 -14.84 -22.00
N ASP A 2 11.70 -14.59 -21.51
CA ASP A 2 10.94 -13.40 -21.88
C ASP A 2 11.76 -12.17 -21.49
N THR A 3 11.92 -11.26 -22.43
CA THR A 3 12.74 -10.06 -22.20
C THR A 3 11.98 -9.16 -21.23
N ILE A 4 12.50 -9.01 -20.01
CA ILE A 4 11.94 -8.07 -19.04
C ILE A 4 11.93 -6.68 -19.64
N VAL A 5 10.76 -6.06 -19.77
CA VAL A 5 10.65 -4.66 -20.16
C VAL A 5 10.92 -3.79 -18.92
N PRO A 6 12.06 -3.10 -18.85
CA PRO A 6 12.40 -2.29 -17.69
C PRO A 6 11.46 -1.10 -17.55
N LEU A 7 11.33 -0.59 -16.32
CA LEU A 7 10.56 0.62 -16.05
C LEU A 7 11.21 1.85 -16.71
N ASN A 8 10.41 2.69 -17.38
CA ASN A 8 10.84 3.95 -17.94
C ASN A 8 10.96 5.02 -16.84
N ILE A 9 12.03 4.96 -16.06
CA ILE A 9 12.24 5.84 -14.90
C ILE A 9 12.39 7.31 -15.33
N ASP A 10 13.00 7.60 -16.44
CA ASP A 10 13.16 8.99 -16.91
C ASP A 10 11.81 9.61 -17.30
N GLY A 11 10.92 8.83 -17.94
CA GLY A 11 9.55 9.24 -18.20
C GLY A 11 8.77 9.50 -16.90
N VAL A 12 8.93 8.64 -15.90
CA VAL A 12 8.30 8.80 -14.58
C VAL A 12 8.82 10.07 -13.87
N ARG A 13 10.14 10.27 -13.79
CA ARG A 13 10.75 11.48 -13.20
C ARG A 13 10.24 12.76 -13.85
N LYS A 14 10.17 12.78 -15.20
CA LYS A 14 9.68 13.94 -15.93
C LYS A 14 8.21 14.25 -15.62
N ALA A 15 7.38 13.22 -15.51
CA ALA A 15 5.94 13.38 -15.22
C ALA A 15 5.67 13.87 -13.79
N LEU A 16 6.53 13.55 -12.83
CA LEU A 16 6.41 13.93 -11.41
C LEU A 16 7.14 15.23 -11.07
N SER A 17 7.72 15.91 -12.05
CA SER A 17 8.47 17.15 -11.81
C SER A 17 7.57 18.23 -11.19
N GLY A 18 8.00 18.77 -10.03
CA GLY A 18 7.28 19.81 -9.29
C GLY A 18 6.42 19.28 -8.12
N GLY A 19 6.21 17.96 -8.00
CA GLY A 19 5.58 17.33 -6.85
C GLY A 19 6.57 17.09 -5.70
N ILE A 20 6.03 16.67 -4.56
CA ILE A 20 6.84 16.22 -3.41
C ILE A 20 7.26 14.77 -3.65
N VAL A 21 6.31 13.89 -3.91
CA VAL A 21 6.56 12.48 -4.19
C VAL A 21 7.23 12.33 -5.55
N GLY A 22 8.40 11.72 -5.58
CA GLY A 22 9.24 11.63 -6.77
C GLY A 22 10.28 12.75 -6.87
N SER A 23 10.46 13.56 -5.81
CA SER A 23 11.53 14.56 -5.73
C SER A 23 12.93 13.98 -5.99
N ALA A 24 13.15 12.73 -5.60
CA ALA A 24 14.29 11.90 -5.96
C ALA A 24 13.81 10.47 -6.24
N VAL A 25 14.31 9.83 -7.30
CA VAL A 25 13.92 8.46 -7.68
C VAL A 25 15.17 7.60 -7.82
N HIS A 26 15.26 6.56 -7.00
CA HIS A 26 16.32 5.56 -7.00
C HIS A 26 15.76 4.24 -7.55
N TYR A 27 16.30 3.79 -8.66
CA TYR A 27 15.91 2.56 -9.31
C TYR A 27 17.00 1.51 -9.21
N HIS A 28 16.64 0.30 -8.86
CA HIS A 28 17.53 -0.84 -8.69
C HIS A 28 16.98 -2.07 -9.42
N ALA A 29 17.85 -2.78 -10.10
CA ALA A 29 17.47 -4.06 -10.71
C ALA A 29 17.18 -5.12 -9.63
N LEU A 30 17.95 -5.11 -8.54
CA LEU A 30 17.83 -6.06 -7.44
C LEU A 30 18.14 -5.38 -6.11
N LEU A 31 17.28 -5.57 -5.11
CA LEU A 31 17.52 -5.17 -3.71
C LEU A 31 17.06 -6.28 -2.76
N PRO A 32 17.61 -6.33 -1.54
CA PRO A 32 16.96 -7.08 -0.48
C PRO A 32 15.56 -6.56 -0.18
N SER A 33 15.43 -5.26 0.03
CA SER A 33 14.15 -4.60 0.32
C SER A 33 14.23 -3.11 -0.02
N THR A 34 13.23 -2.58 -0.72
CA THR A 34 13.11 -1.15 -1.00
C THR A 34 12.92 -0.32 0.28
N MET A 35 12.30 -0.89 1.31
CA MET A 35 12.12 -0.22 2.60
C MET A 35 13.45 -0.04 3.35
N ASP A 36 14.34 -1.04 3.29
CA ASP A 36 15.66 -0.93 3.93
C ASP A 36 16.51 0.13 3.24
N GLU A 37 16.47 0.19 1.93
CA GLU A 37 17.18 1.21 1.16
C GLU A 37 16.60 2.61 1.40
N ALA A 38 15.27 2.75 1.46
CA ALA A 38 14.62 4.03 1.78
C ALA A 38 15.01 4.52 3.19
N ARG A 39 15.08 3.63 4.19
CA ARG A 39 15.58 3.98 5.53
C ARG A 39 17.04 4.41 5.51
N ARG A 40 17.89 3.69 4.76
CA ARG A 40 19.31 4.06 4.61
C ARG A 40 19.43 5.47 4.01
N LEU A 41 18.70 5.75 2.93
CA LEU A 41 18.68 7.07 2.31
C LEU A 41 18.15 8.16 3.25
N ALA A 42 17.15 7.84 4.09
CA ALA A 42 16.64 8.77 5.09
C ALA A 42 17.71 9.21 6.10
N LEU A 43 18.57 8.26 6.53
CA LEU A 43 19.72 8.52 7.40
C LEU A 43 20.80 9.38 6.71
N ASP A 44 20.95 9.22 5.40
CA ASP A 44 21.86 10.03 4.58
C ASP A 44 21.26 11.41 4.21
N GLY A 45 20.10 11.76 4.75
CA GLY A 45 19.48 13.07 4.55
C GLY A 45 18.68 13.22 3.26
N ALA A 46 18.24 12.12 2.65
CA ALA A 46 17.39 12.18 1.46
C ALA A 46 16.11 13.02 1.69
N PRO A 47 15.66 13.77 0.68
CA PRO A 47 14.53 14.68 0.82
C PRO A 47 13.19 13.94 1.00
N ASP A 48 12.18 14.69 1.49
CA ASP A 48 10.78 14.28 1.51
C ASP A 48 10.32 13.91 0.10
N GLY A 49 9.57 12.80 -0.02
CA GLY A 49 9.10 12.30 -1.30
C GLY A 49 10.11 11.47 -2.10
N THR A 50 11.27 11.11 -1.51
CA THR A 50 12.23 10.20 -2.16
C THR A 50 11.61 8.83 -2.39
N VAL A 51 11.72 8.31 -3.61
CA VAL A 51 11.17 7.03 -4.05
C VAL A 51 12.30 6.03 -4.32
N VAL A 52 12.20 4.84 -3.77
CA VAL A 52 13.05 3.67 -4.07
C VAL A 52 12.22 2.62 -4.77
N ILE A 53 12.69 2.14 -5.91
CA ILE A 53 12.02 1.13 -6.75
C ILE A 53 12.98 -0.02 -7.00
N ALA A 54 12.49 -1.25 -6.94
CA ALA A 54 13.24 -2.44 -7.34
C ALA A 54 12.45 -3.28 -8.35
N GLU A 55 13.14 -3.82 -9.37
CA GLU A 55 12.54 -4.84 -10.25
C GLU A 55 12.33 -6.15 -9.50
N GLU A 56 13.26 -6.49 -8.59
CA GLU A 56 13.20 -7.68 -7.78
C GLU A 56 13.60 -7.38 -6.33
N GLN A 57 12.89 -8.00 -5.38
CA GLN A 57 13.26 -8.00 -3.97
C GLN A 57 13.55 -9.43 -3.50
N THR A 58 14.75 -9.67 -2.93
CA THR A 58 15.13 -10.99 -2.38
C THR A 58 14.61 -11.21 -0.95
N LYS A 59 14.21 -10.13 -0.25
CA LYS A 59 13.67 -10.15 1.11
C LYS A 59 12.49 -9.18 1.22
N GLY A 60 11.57 -9.22 0.23
CA GLY A 60 10.34 -8.43 0.26
C GLY A 60 9.51 -8.76 1.52
N ARG A 61 9.05 -7.71 2.22
CA ARG A 61 8.33 -7.85 3.50
C ARG A 61 6.92 -7.33 3.42
N GLY A 62 6.01 -8.04 4.07
CA GLY A 62 4.71 -7.58 4.47
C GLY A 62 4.59 -7.47 5.99
N ARG A 63 3.41 -7.18 6.50
CA ARG A 63 3.10 -7.19 7.94
C ARG A 63 3.29 -8.59 8.54
N PHE A 64 3.59 -8.63 9.84
CA PHE A 64 3.76 -9.89 10.60
C PHE A 64 4.82 -10.83 9.98
N SER A 65 5.91 -10.26 9.45
CA SER A 65 7.03 -11.00 8.84
C SER A 65 6.64 -11.88 7.64
N ARG A 66 5.49 -11.62 7.01
CA ARG A 66 5.11 -12.32 5.78
C ARG A 66 6.02 -11.89 4.62
N VAL A 67 6.26 -12.82 3.72
CA VAL A 67 7.04 -12.55 2.50
C VAL A 67 6.13 -11.88 1.47
N TRP A 68 6.64 -10.84 0.81
CA TRP A 68 6.04 -10.28 -0.38
C TRP A 68 6.73 -10.85 -1.62
N VAL A 69 6.00 -11.59 -2.43
CA VAL A 69 6.49 -12.20 -3.68
C VAL A 69 6.62 -11.10 -4.74
N SER A 70 7.83 -10.90 -5.26
CA SER A 70 8.12 -9.83 -6.23
C SER A 70 9.04 -10.34 -7.35
N PRO A 71 8.52 -11.19 -8.26
CA PRO A 71 9.30 -11.64 -9.40
C PRO A 71 9.64 -10.47 -10.34
N PRO A 72 10.83 -10.49 -10.96
CA PRO A 72 11.30 -9.37 -11.76
C PRO A 72 10.41 -9.14 -12.99
N GLY A 73 10.19 -7.87 -13.33
CA GLY A 73 9.53 -7.47 -14.55
C GLY A 73 7.99 -7.59 -14.57
N LEU A 74 7.35 -8.06 -13.50
CA LEU A 74 5.90 -8.31 -13.46
C LEU A 74 5.13 -7.31 -12.61
N ASN A 75 5.70 -6.88 -11.49
CA ASN A 75 5.03 -6.13 -10.46
C ASN A 75 5.64 -4.74 -10.24
N LEU A 76 5.06 -3.97 -9.34
CA LEU A 76 5.68 -2.80 -8.74
C LEU A 76 6.05 -3.11 -7.30
N ALA A 77 7.34 -2.91 -6.96
CA ALA A 77 7.86 -2.97 -5.61
C ALA A 77 8.58 -1.65 -5.33
N LEU A 78 7.99 -0.81 -4.49
CA LEU A 78 8.55 0.51 -4.21
C LEU A 78 8.37 0.90 -2.75
N SER A 79 9.19 1.86 -2.31
CA SER A 79 9.04 2.53 -1.02
C SER A 79 9.19 4.03 -1.20
N VAL A 80 8.38 4.79 -0.49
CA VAL A 80 8.42 6.26 -0.49
C VAL A 80 8.80 6.74 0.90
N LEU A 81 9.85 7.55 0.97
CA LEU A 81 10.27 8.25 2.18
C LEU A 81 9.45 9.53 2.32
N LEU A 82 8.71 9.66 3.42
CA LEU A 82 7.89 10.83 3.72
C LEU A 82 8.27 11.43 5.07
N ARG A 83 8.07 12.74 5.20
CA ARG A 83 8.31 13.50 6.44
C ARG A 83 7.03 14.26 6.88
N PRO A 84 5.95 13.51 7.20
CA PRO A 84 4.71 14.11 7.67
C PRO A 84 4.86 14.61 9.12
N GLU A 85 3.91 15.42 9.56
CA GLU A 85 3.69 15.68 10.98
C GLU A 85 3.00 14.49 11.66
N ILE A 86 3.17 14.33 12.98
CA ILE A 86 2.58 13.21 13.74
C ILE A 86 1.06 13.06 13.51
N PRO A 87 0.25 14.14 13.53
CA PRO A 87 -1.19 14.03 13.28
C PRO A 87 -1.56 13.52 11.87
N GLN A 88 -0.62 13.61 10.92
CA GLN A 88 -0.81 13.20 9.52
C GLN A 88 -0.52 11.71 9.30
N LEU A 89 0.18 11.05 10.23
CA LEU A 89 0.61 9.65 10.09
C LEU A 89 -0.52 8.67 9.76
N PRO A 90 -1.71 8.72 10.39
CA PRO A 90 -2.79 7.80 10.08
C PRO A 90 -3.21 7.87 8.60
N TYR A 91 -3.16 9.06 8.01
CA TYR A 91 -3.60 9.28 6.63
C TYR A 91 -2.60 8.77 5.58
N ILE A 92 -1.34 8.51 5.94
CA ILE A 92 -0.32 8.03 4.99
C ILE A 92 -0.69 6.65 4.43
N ASN A 93 -1.13 5.73 5.29
CA ASN A 93 -1.61 4.42 4.84
C ASN A 93 -2.87 4.54 3.97
N MET A 94 -3.80 5.43 4.36
CA MET A 94 -5.03 5.70 3.60
C MET A 94 -4.71 6.25 2.21
N ALA A 95 -3.78 7.23 2.13
CA ALA A 95 -3.31 7.81 0.86
C ALA A 95 -2.76 6.76 -0.09
N ALA A 96 -1.89 5.87 0.42
CA ALA A 96 -1.31 4.80 -0.40
C ALA A 96 -2.37 3.81 -0.91
N ALA A 97 -3.34 3.43 -0.05
CA ALA A 97 -4.41 2.52 -0.44
C ALA A 97 -5.36 3.16 -1.48
N LEU A 98 -5.73 4.42 -1.27
CA LEU A 98 -6.56 5.19 -2.22
C LEU A 98 -5.84 5.36 -3.56
N ALA A 99 -4.54 5.70 -3.55
CA ALA A 99 -3.73 5.82 -4.77
C ALA A 99 -3.73 4.52 -5.58
N VAL A 100 -3.58 3.37 -4.94
CA VAL A 100 -3.68 2.07 -5.63
C VAL A 100 -5.08 1.84 -6.21
N CYS A 101 -6.15 2.19 -5.47
CA CYS A 101 -7.52 2.06 -5.97
C CYS A 101 -7.76 2.93 -7.23
N ASP A 102 -7.23 4.15 -7.23
CA ASP A 102 -7.33 5.07 -8.37
C ASP A 102 -6.57 4.53 -9.60
N VAL A 103 -5.36 3.98 -9.40
CA VAL A 103 -4.60 3.32 -10.47
C VAL A 103 -5.38 2.16 -11.09
N VAL A 104 -6.02 1.31 -10.25
CA VAL A 104 -6.86 0.21 -10.75
C VAL A 104 -7.97 0.74 -11.63
N HIS A 105 -8.68 1.75 -11.16
CA HIS A 105 -9.79 2.34 -11.89
C HIS A 105 -9.34 2.94 -13.25
N GLU A 106 -8.27 3.73 -13.24
CA GLU A 106 -7.77 4.39 -14.46
C GLU A 106 -7.20 3.41 -15.50
N LEU A 107 -6.60 2.29 -15.07
CA LEU A 107 -6.03 1.31 -15.99
C LEU A 107 -7.04 0.29 -16.53
N THR A 108 -8.16 0.06 -15.81
CA THR A 108 -8.99 -1.13 -16.09
C THR A 108 -10.49 -0.88 -16.05
N ASP A 109 -10.96 0.28 -15.58
CA ASP A 109 -12.35 0.57 -15.24
C ASP A 109 -12.93 -0.34 -14.12
N LEU A 110 -12.10 -1.21 -13.50
CA LEU A 110 -12.52 -2.05 -12.38
C LEU A 110 -12.55 -1.25 -11.07
N SER A 111 -13.33 -1.73 -10.12
CA SER A 111 -13.36 -1.18 -8.78
C SER A 111 -12.54 -2.04 -7.82
N ALA A 112 -11.61 -1.42 -7.11
CA ALA A 112 -10.88 -2.03 -6.02
C ALA A 112 -11.52 -1.65 -4.68
N SER A 113 -11.48 -2.58 -3.72
CA SER A 113 -11.86 -2.40 -2.32
C SER A 113 -10.63 -2.46 -1.42
N ILE A 114 -10.81 -2.05 -0.18
CA ILE A 114 -9.75 -2.09 0.83
C ILE A 114 -10.19 -3.02 1.95
N LYS A 115 -9.42 -4.06 2.20
CA LYS A 115 -9.53 -4.85 3.43
C LYS A 115 -8.71 -4.17 4.52
N TRP A 116 -9.36 -3.76 5.58
CA TRP A 116 -8.69 -3.08 6.70
C TRP A 116 -7.50 -3.91 7.22
N PRO A 117 -6.37 -3.27 7.56
CA PRO A 117 -6.13 -1.84 7.41
C PRO A 117 -5.40 -1.45 6.11
N ASN A 118 -4.85 -2.38 5.32
CA ASN A 118 -3.76 -2.09 4.39
C ASN A 118 -3.69 -2.94 3.11
N ASP A 119 -4.71 -3.77 2.84
CA ASP A 119 -4.72 -4.62 1.65
C ASP A 119 -5.74 -4.10 0.63
N VAL A 120 -5.26 -3.76 -0.57
CA VAL A 120 -6.16 -3.44 -1.69
C VAL A 120 -6.50 -4.72 -2.44
N ARG A 121 -7.78 -4.91 -2.75
CA ARG A 121 -8.33 -6.15 -3.29
C ARG A 121 -9.23 -5.90 -4.50
N ILE A 122 -9.32 -6.89 -5.38
CA ILE A 122 -10.33 -6.96 -6.44
C ILE A 122 -10.98 -8.35 -6.35
N GLY A 123 -12.30 -8.41 -6.36
CA GLY A 123 -13.02 -9.69 -6.28
C GLY A 123 -12.66 -10.54 -5.06
N GLY A 124 -12.35 -9.89 -3.93
CA GLY A 124 -11.94 -10.59 -2.70
C GLY A 124 -10.49 -11.07 -2.66
N ARG A 125 -9.69 -10.91 -3.72
CA ARG A 125 -8.28 -11.32 -3.81
C ARG A 125 -7.34 -10.13 -3.72
N LYS A 126 -6.18 -10.31 -3.09
CA LYS A 126 -5.21 -9.24 -2.83
C LYS A 126 -4.44 -8.83 -4.08
N LEU A 127 -4.59 -7.58 -4.48
CA LEU A 127 -3.83 -6.93 -5.53
C LEU A 127 -2.58 -6.23 -4.99
N SER A 128 -2.72 -5.53 -3.87
CA SER A 128 -1.63 -4.73 -3.30
C SER A 128 -1.60 -4.83 -1.78
N GLY A 129 -0.40 -4.73 -1.23
CA GLY A 129 -0.15 -4.60 0.20
C GLY A 129 0.64 -3.34 0.50
N ILE A 130 0.25 -2.65 1.56
CA ILE A 130 0.89 -1.42 2.03
C ILE A 130 1.50 -1.68 3.40
N LEU A 131 2.72 -1.21 3.60
CA LEU A 131 3.43 -1.28 4.86
C LEU A 131 4.01 0.09 5.20
N VAL A 132 3.61 0.65 6.33
CA VAL A 132 4.16 1.92 6.83
C VAL A 132 5.02 1.63 8.05
N GLU A 133 6.29 2.04 7.99
CA GLU A 133 7.22 2.00 9.12
C GLU A 133 7.66 3.43 9.45
N THR A 134 7.76 3.75 10.73
CA THR A 134 8.11 5.09 11.22
C THR A 134 9.38 5.04 12.03
N ASP A 135 10.19 6.08 11.91
CA ASP A 135 11.36 6.32 12.76
C ASP A 135 11.08 7.50 13.70
N MET A 136 11.20 7.23 15.00
CA MET A 136 10.92 8.20 16.05
C MET A 136 12.19 8.49 16.85
N VAL A 137 12.52 9.77 17.03
CA VAL A 137 13.60 10.22 17.92
C VAL A 137 12.97 10.89 19.14
N GLY A 138 12.89 10.16 20.23
CA GLY A 138 12.13 10.58 21.41
C GLY A 138 10.64 10.69 21.08
N ARG A 139 10.07 11.91 21.12
CA ARG A 139 8.67 12.19 20.79
C ARG A 139 8.48 12.84 19.42
N GLN A 140 9.54 12.96 18.63
CA GLN A 140 9.50 13.57 17.31
C GLN A 140 9.55 12.49 16.22
N LEU A 141 8.72 12.65 15.23
CA LEU A 141 8.78 11.83 14.01
C LEU A 141 9.93 12.33 13.14
N ASN A 142 10.89 11.46 12.86
CA ASN A 142 11.97 11.75 11.93
C ASN A 142 11.52 11.53 10.49
N HIS A 143 10.93 10.36 10.21
CA HIS A 143 10.37 10.03 8.90
C HIS A 143 9.40 8.84 8.98
N ALA A 144 8.64 8.67 7.90
CA ALA A 144 7.86 7.47 7.60
C ALA A 144 8.34 6.87 6.27
N VAL A 145 8.44 5.56 6.19
CA VAL A 145 8.69 4.82 4.95
C VAL A 145 7.43 4.05 4.59
N VAL A 146 6.89 4.31 3.40
CA VAL A 146 5.69 3.66 2.87
C VAL A 146 6.10 2.66 1.82
N GLY A 147 6.06 1.37 2.14
CA GLY A 147 6.25 0.28 1.18
C GLY A 147 4.94 -0.04 0.47
N ILE A 148 4.97 -0.11 -0.84
CA ILE A 148 3.84 -0.49 -1.69
C ILE A 148 4.29 -1.62 -2.61
N GLY A 149 3.68 -2.79 -2.44
CA GLY A 149 3.75 -3.88 -3.40
C GLY A 149 2.45 -3.94 -4.18
N MET A 150 2.50 -3.90 -5.51
CA MET A 150 1.32 -3.97 -6.37
C MET A 150 1.53 -5.00 -7.48
N ASN A 151 0.64 -5.97 -7.56
CA ASN A 151 0.64 -6.98 -8.60
C ASN A 151 0.07 -6.39 -9.89
N VAL A 152 0.91 -6.25 -10.91
CA VAL A 152 0.50 -5.68 -12.21
C VAL A 152 0.28 -6.78 -13.23
N ASN A 153 1.33 -7.47 -13.64
CA ASN A 153 1.29 -8.52 -14.68
C ASN A 153 1.62 -9.92 -14.13
N LEU A 154 1.57 -10.10 -12.81
CA LEU A 154 1.74 -11.39 -12.17
C LEU A 154 0.61 -12.34 -12.57
N ASP A 155 0.93 -13.56 -12.95
CA ASP A 155 -0.02 -14.67 -12.96
C ASP A 155 0.06 -15.40 -11.62
N PRO A 156 -0.92 -15.23 -10.71
CA PRO A 156 -0.89 -15.88 -9.42
C PRO A 156 -0.89 -17.42 -9.50
N SER A 157 -1.43 -18.00 -10.57
CA SER A 157 -1.47 -19.45 -10.74
C SER A 157 -0.09 -20.10 -10.86
N GLN A 158 0.93 -19.32 -11.24
CA GLN A 158 2.33 -19.77 -11.30
C GLN A 158 3.03 -19.75 -9.93
N HIS A 159 2.33 -19.27 -8.88
CA HIS A 159 2.87 -19.10 -7.53
C HIS A 159 1.95 -19.77 -6.51
N PRO A 160 2.08 -21.09 -6.28
CA PRO A 160 1.14 -21.88 -5.45
C PRO A 160 0.90 -21.30 -4.05
N GLU A 161 1.92 -20.65 -3.47
CA GLU A 161 1.87 -20.04 -2.13
C GLU A 161 0.91 -18.84 -2.03
N ILE A 162 0.53 -18.23 -3.17
CA ILE A 162 -0.38 -17.06 -3.21
C ILE A 162 -1.54 -17.23 -4.20
N ALA A 163 -1.62 -18.36 -4.91
CA ALA A 163 -2.57 -18.57 -6.01
C ALA A 163 -4.04 -18.33 -5.61
N GLU A 164 -4.43 -18.72 -4.40
CA GLU A 164 -5.81 -18.57 -3.93
C GLU A 164 -6.12 -17.19 -3.32
N ILE A 165 -5.10 -16.46 -2.87
CA ILE A 165 -5.28 -15.22 -2.09
C ILE A 165 -4.89 -13.96 -2.85
N ALA A 166 -4.09 -14.07 -3.91
CA ALA A 166 -3.60 -12.94 -4.69
C ALA A 166 -4.31 -12.82 -6.04
N THR A 167 -4.28 -11.61 -6.58
CA THR A 167 -4.65 -11.29 -7.95
C THR A 167 -3.71 -10.22 -8.52
N SER A 168 -3.91 -9.84 -9.78
CA SER A 168 -3.15 -8.79 -10.46
C SER A 168 -4.04 -8.02 -11.43
N ILE A 169 -3.55 -6.90 -11.95
CA ILE A 169 -4.23 -6.16 -13.04
C ILE A 169 -4.46 -7.10 -14.24
N LEU A 170 -3.44 -7.86 -14.66
CA LEU A 170 -3.54 -8.82 -15.75
C LEU A 170 -4.63 -9.87 -15.49
N ALA A 171 -4.61 -10.49 -14.31
CA ALA A 171 -5.55 -11.56 -13.98
C ALA A 171 -7.01 -11.09 -13.94
N GLU A 172 -7.27 -9.85 -13.54
CA GLU A 172 -8.63 -9.31 -13.43
C GLU A 172 -9.12 -8.67 -14.74
N SER A 173 -8.24 -8.00 -15.50
CA SER A 173 -8.60 -7.30 -16.73
C SER A 173 -8.45 -8.17 -18.01
N GLY A 174 -7.69 -9.27 -17.90
CA GLY A 174 -7.32 -10.11 -19.05
C GLY A 174 -6.31 -9.47 -20.01
N ARG A 175 -5.69 -8.33 -19.61
CA ARG A 175 -4.75 -7.58 -20.45
C ARG A 175 -3.54 -7.14 -19.66
N GLU A 176 -2.34 -7.27 -20.26
CA GLU A 176 -1.13 -6.70 -19.68
C GLU A 176 -1.24 -5.18 -19.53
N ALA A 177 -0.83 -4.66 -18.39
CA ALA A 177 -0.74 -3.24 -18.13
C ALA A 177 0.70 -2.75 -18.28
N ASN A 178 0.87 -1.52 -18.77
CA ASN A 178 2.16 -0.86 -18.80
C ASN A 178 2.60 -0.50 -17.37
N ARG A 179 3.62 -1.20 -16.84
CA ARG A 179 4.13 -0.98 -15.47
C ARG A 179 4.66 0.44 -15.23
N SER A 180 5.24 1.07 -16.26
CA SER A 180 5.72 2.45 -16.15
C SER A 180 4.57 3.44 -16.02
N GLU A 181 3.47 3.20 -16.71
CA GLU A 181 2.24 3.99 -16.58
C GLU A 181 1.58 3.75 -15.23
N ALA A 182 1.46 2.49 -14.78
CA ALA A 182 0.98 2.17 -13.45
C ALA A 182 1.79 2.87 -12.34
N LEU A 183 3.13 2.88 -12.47
CA LEU A 183 4.02 3.58 -11.55
C LEU A 183 3.81 5.10 -11.57
N ARG A 184 3.70 5.69 -12.75
CA ARG A 184 3.45 7.13 -12.93
C ARG A 184 2.13 7.55 -12.26
N LEU A 185 1.06 6.81 -12.51
CA LEU A 185 -0.25 7.05 -11.90
C LEU A 185 -0.19 6.90 -10.38
N LEU A 186 0.41 5.81 -9.89
CA LEU A 186 0.52 5.54 -8.46
C LEU A 186 1.24 6.68 -7.70
N LEU A 187 2.39 7.10 -8.21
CA LEU A 187 3.14 8.18 -7.59
C LEU A 187 2.44 9.53 -7.72
N GLY A 188 1.77 9.80 -8.84
CA GLY A 188 0.98 11.02 -9.05
C GLY A 188 -0.22 11.12 -8.09
N HIS A 189 -0.97 10.02 -7.92
CA HIS A 189 -2.06 9.98 -6.95
C HIS A 189 -1.57 10.10 -5.52
N LEU A 190 -0.46 9.41 -5.19
CA LEU A 190 0.13 9.50 -3.85
C LEU A 190 0.61 10.93 -3.55
N ASP A 191 1.22 11.62 -4.51
CA ASP A 191 1.64 13.02 -4.38
C ASP A 191 0.44 13.93 -4.12
N ARG A 192 -0.64 13.78 -4.88
CA ARG A 192 -1.89 14.52 -4.68
C ARG A 192 -2.45 14.31 -3.27
N TYR A 193 -2.61 13.06 -2.83
CA TYR A 193 -3.13 12.78 -1.50
C TYR A 193 -2.19 13.27 -0.40
N TYR A 194 -0.88 13.16 -0.61
CA TYR A 194 0.08 13.67 0.37
C TYR A 194 0.05 15.20 0.47
N ALA A 195 -0.13 15.91 -0.64
CA ALA A 195 -0.34 17.35 -0.63
C ALA A 195 -1.64 17.74 0.10
N GLU A 196 -2.74 17.01 -0.10
CA GLU A 196 -4.00 17.20 0.61
C GLU A 196 -3.82 17.02 2.13
N ILE A 197 -3.13 15.95 2.56
CA ILE A 197 -2.81 15.69 3.98
C ILE A 197 -1.98 16.84 4.57
N ARG A 198 -0.97 17.31 3.85
CA ARG A 198 -0.16 18.45 4.29
C ARG A 198 -0.93 19.75 4.37
N GLY A 199 -1.97 19.88 3.57
CA GLY A 199 -2.96 20.97 3.63
C GLY A 199 -3.98 20.83 4.77
N GLY A 200 -3.92 19.76 5.57
CA GLY A 200 -4.82 19.51 6.69
C GLY A 200 -6.09 18.72 6.33
N ALA A 201 -6.17 18.14 5.13
CA ALA A 201 -7.31 17.32 4.75
C ALA A 201 -7.30 15.96 5.47
N SER A 202 -8.48 15.47 5.84
CA SER A 202 -8.71 14.10 6.31
C SER A 202 -9.03 13.20 5.13
N LEU A 203 -8.38 12.05 5.05
CA LEU A 203 -8.69 11.00 4.06
C LEU A 203 -9.58 9.90 4.63
N ARG A 204 -10.08 10.05 5.86
CA ARG A 204 -10.91 9.03 6.53
C ARG A 204 -12.15 8.66 5.73
N GLU A 205 -12.93 9.65 5.29
CA GLU A 205 -14.19 9.38 4.58
C GLU A 205 -14.00 8.68 3.23
N PRO A 206 -13.16 9.19 2.30
CA PRO A 206 -12.95 8.51 1.02
C PRO A 206 -12.33 7.12 1.21
N TRP A 207 -11.48 6.92 2.23
CA TRP A 207 -10.91 5.61 2.54
C TRP A 207 -11.95 4.67 3.14
N ALA A 208 -12.76 5.13 4.12
CA ALA A 208 -13.83 4.33 4.74
C ALA A 208 -14.86 3.85 3.71
N ALA A 209 -15.19 4.70 2.73
CA ALA A 209 -16.11 4.34 1.65
C ALA A 209 -15.64 3.16 0.76
N LYS A 210 -14.32 2.87 0.76
CA LYS A 210 -13.74 1.73 0.02
C LYS A 210 -13.47 0.51 0.91
N LEU A 211 -13.71 0.60 2.24
CA LEU A 211 -13.49 -0.51 3.15
C LEU A 211 -14.55 -1.61 2.99
N GLU A 212 -14.17 -2.74 2.39
CA GLU A 212 -15.03 -3.93 2.34
C GLU A 212 -15.27 -4.58 3.70
N THR A 213 -14.47 -4.20 4.70
CA THR A 213 -14.56 -4.71 6.08
C THR A 213 -15.79 -4.17 6.82
N LEU A 214 -16.28 -2.99 6.45
CA LEU A 214 -17.43 -2.36 7.11
C LEU A 214 -18.74 -3.05 6.71
N GLY A 215 -19.58 -3.28 7.70
CA GLY A 215 -20.84 -4.03 7.54
C GLY A 215 -20.69 -5.55 7.56
N MET A 216 -19.44 -6.08 7.51
CA MET A 216 -19.17 -7.50 7.48
C MET A 216 -18.99 -8.09 8.88
N THR A 217 -19.39 -9.35 9.05
CA THR A 217 -18.96 -10.14 10.21
C THR A 217 -17.49 -10.47 10.06
N ILE A 218 -16.71 -10.14 11.06
CA ILE A 218 -15.26 -10.25 11.03
C ILE A 218 -14.72 -10.91 12.29
N GLN A 219 -13.56 -11.53 12.13
CA GLN A 219 -12.68 -11.92 13.22
C GLN A 219 -11.39 -11.11 13.11
N VAL A 220 -11.01 -10.42 14.18
CA VAL A 220 -9.75 -9.69 14.27
C VAL A 220 -8.82 -10.41 15.24
N ARG A 221 -7.64 -10.79 14.77
CA ARG A 221 -6.58 -11.37 15.59
C ARG A 221 -5.51 -10.32 15.87
N TRP A 222 -5.22 -10.11 17.16
CA TRP A 222 -4.11 -9.23 17.59
C TRP A 222 -3.34 -9.91 18.72
N GLY A 223 -2.14 -10.42 18.41
CA GLY A 223 -1.42 -11.31 19.33
C GLY A 223 -2.22 -12.58 19.62
N ASP A 224 -2.45 -12.85 20.90
CA ASP A 224 -3.26 -13.99 21.35
C ASP A 224 -4.76 -13.66 21.45
N ASP A 225 -5.11 -12.38 21.34
CA ASP A 225 -6.50 -11.93 21.41
C ASP A 225 -7.23 -12.13 20.08
N VAL A 226 -8.46 -12.59 20.18
CA VAL A 226 -9.40 -12.72 19.06
C VAL A 226 -10.66 -11.94 19.38
N ILE A 227 -11.00 -10.98 18.52
CA ILE A 227 -12.21 -10.15 18.62
C ILE A 227 -13.13 -10.55 17.48
N GLU A 228 -14.35 -10.96 17.78
CA GLU A 228 -15.39 -11.26 16.80
C GLU A 228 -16.52 -10.23 16.89
N GLY A 229 -17.07 -9.88 15.73
CA GLY A 229 -18.16 -8.91 15.64
C GLY A 229 -18.36 -8.37 14.24
N THR A 230 -19.09 -7.28 14.13
CA THR A 230 -19.31 -6.57 12.87
C THR A 230 -18.38 -5.36 12.80
N GLY A 231 -17.66 -5.20 11.67
CA GLY A 231 -16.93 -3.98 11.40
C GLY A 231 -17.90 -2.82 11.20
N GLU A 232 -18.00 -1.91 12.16
CA GLU A 232 -19.06 -0.90 12.20
C GLU A 232 -18.62 0.41 11.52
N SER A 233 -17.45 0.89 11.86
CA SER A 233 -16.91 2.17 11.37
C SER A 233 -15.40 2.23 11.60
N VAL A 234 -14.80 3.36 11.23
CA VAL A 234 -13.43 3.72 11.59
C VAL A 234 -13.40 5.09 12.24
N ASP A 235 -12.50 5.27 13.23
CA ASP A 235 -12.26 6.57 13.85
C ASP A 235 -11.36 7.49 12.99
N GLU A 236 -11.05 8.69 13.50
CA GLU A 236 -10.21 9.67 12.79
C GLU A 236 -8.77 9.17 12.54
N GLN A 237 -8.28 8.23 13.32
CA GLN A 237 -6.98 7.60 13.17
C GLN A 237 -7.03 6.36 12.25
N GLY A 238 -8.22 5.99 11.75
CA GLY A 238 -8.42 4.78 10.93
C GLY A 238 -8.46 3.48 11.74
N ASN A 239 -8.60 3.57 13.06
CA ASN A 239 -8.80 2.40 13.90
C ASN A 239 -10.19 1.81 13.65
N LEU A 240 -10.29 0.49 13.59
CA LEU A 240 -11.53 -0.21 13.30
C LEU A 240 -12.40 -0.31 14.55
N MET A 241 -13.64 0.14 14.46
CA MET A 241 -14.66 -0.05 15.49
C MET A 241 -15.41 -1.36 15.22
N VAL A 242 -15.34 -2.30 16.15
CA VAL A 242 -15.99 -3.61 16.04
C VAL A 242 -17.13 -3.69 17.05
N ARG A 243 -18.35 -3.90 16.57
CA ARG A 243 -19.52 -4.15 17.41
C ARG A 243 -19.64 -5.63 17.68
N LYS A 244 -19.59 -6.02 18.96
CA LYS A 244 -19.73 -7.40 19.41
C LYS A 244 -21.21 -7.81 19.48
N ALA A 245 -21.46 -9.11 19.60
CA ALA A 245 -22.79 -9.69 19.73
C ALA A 245 -23.58 -9.22 20.98
N ASP A 246 -22.88 -8.84 22.05
CA ASP A 246 -23.48 -8.29 23.27
C ASP A 246 -23.84 -6.78 23.15
N GLY A 247 -23.63 -6.19 21.99
CA GLY A 247 -23.89 -4.77 21.71
C GLY A 247 -22.77 -3.83 22.14
N SER A 248 -21.70 -4.31 22.79
CA SER A 248 -20.53 -3.49 23.11
C SER A 248 -19.68 -3.21 21.85
N SER A 249 -18.97 -2.08 21.86
CA SER A 249 -18.03 -1.74 20.79
C SER A 249 -16.60 -1.73 21.30
N VAL A 250 -15.68 -2.24 20.48
CA VAL A 250 -14.23 -2.29 20.76
C VAL A 250 -13.49 -1.58 19.64
N THR A 251 -12.54 -0.71 20.00
CA THR A 251 -11.63 -0.07 19.06
C THR A 251 -10.40 -0.95 18.84
N VAL A 252 -10.13 -1.33 17.59
CA VAL A 252 -8.99 -2.13 17.18
C VAL A 252 -7.99 -1.24 16.44
N VAL A 253 -6.82 -1.03 17.04
CA VAL A 253 -5.75 -0.16 16.50
C VAL A 253 -4.82 -0.88 15.53
N ALA A 254 -4.72 -2.21 15.66
CA ALA A 254 -3.93 -3.08 14.79
C ALA A 254 -4.49 -4.50 14.83
N GLY A 255 -4.14 -5.31 13.84
CA GLY A 255 -4.55 -6.71 13.82
C GLY A 255 -4.62 -7.27 12.40
N GLU A 256 -4.96 -8.54 12.31
CA GLU A 256 -5.28 -9.22 11.08
C GLU A 256 -6.77 -9.52 11.05
N VAL A 257 -7.46 -9.00 10.02
CA VAL A 257 -8.89 -9.22 9.84
C VAL A 257 -9.13 -10.43 8.95
N THR A 258 -10.03 -11.31 9.36
CA THR A 258 -10.63 -12.35 8.53
C THR A 258 -12.11 -12.01 8.35
N LEU A 259 -12.54 -11.89 7.09
CA LEU A 259 -13.95 -11.73 6.75
C LEU A 259 -14.63 -13.10 6.87
N GLN A 260 -15.72 -13.19 7.62
CA GLN A 260 -16.53 -14.40 7.68
C GLN A 260 -17.61 -14.29 6.61
N VAL A 261 -17.55 -15.20 5.64
CA VAL A 261 -18.50 -15.29 4.51
C VAL A 261 -19.65 -16.20 4.90
#